data_d919376f949f6f84b8dbeb4b5a51ea27
#
_entry.id   d919376f949f6f84b8dbeb4b5a51ea27
#
_cell.length_a   1.000
_cell.length_b   1.000
_cell.length_c   1.000
_cell.angle_alpha   90.00
_cell.angle_beta   90.00
_cell.angle_gamma   90.00
#
_symmetry.space_group_name_H-M   'P 1'
#
loop_
_entity.id
_entity.type
_entity.pdbx_description
1 polymer ?
#
loop_
_entity_poly.entity_id
_entity_poly.type
_entity_poly.pdbx_seq_one_letter_code
_entity_poly.pdbx_strand_id
1 'polypeptide(L)'
;MLAALMAKEIMNVYTWTIGASHTPAALLATAGAAVPFDLVDAVASLLFGLAFAPELARLLARMRTRMDVSWEPIGAAALLVALLLAGSAPASSRAAAPVNREIAFLAGAQNADGGFGAARGQASTELYSAWAAIGLAAAGRNPASVTHRGRSVLDVLRAQAATLQGPGDMERTILALHACRVAAGSLGGRNLVAELMRFRASDGSFEHLVNITTFAVLALRAIGRSTKDPSVRAAAGWLARQQNGDGGFGFSARGGTSDVDDTAAAVQGLVAAGLRTSSTVARAAGFLIGAQSPDGGYPQQRGGGTNAQSTSWAIQGLIAAGRGVSGVRRRGGRSPLEYLQSLIAPDGSVRYSRTSAQTPVWVTAQALTALAGRPFPVG
;
A
#
# COMPACT_ATOMS: atom_id res chain seq x y z
N MET A 1 16.50 -25.49 -16.68
CA MET A 1 16.84 -25.26 -18.08
C MET A 1 15.61 -25.09 -18.97
N LEU A 2 14.73 -26.08 -19.14
CA LEU A 2 13.56 -25.96 -20.04
C LEU A 2 12.63 -24.77 -19.68
N ALA A 3 12.30 -24.57 -18.39
CA ALA A 3 11.48 -23.46 -17.93
C ALA A 3 12.12 -22.08 -18.18
N ALA A 4 13.44 -21.98 -18.07
CA ALA A 4 14.15 -20.73 -18.37
C ALA A 4 14.11 -20.40 -19.87
N LEU A 5 14.27 -21.40 -20.74
CA LEU A 5 14.12 -21.22 -22.18
C LEU A 5 12.70 -20.82 -22.58
N MET A 6 11.67 -21.47 -22.01
CA MET A 6 10.27 -21.11 -22.28
C MET A 6 9.95 -19.67 -21.83
N ALA A 7 10.46 -19.22 -20.69
CA ALA A 7 10.28 -17.85 -20.24
C ALA A 7 10.94 -16.85 -21.19
N LYS A 8 12.07 -17.17 -21.77
CA LYS A 8 12.75 -16.32 -22.75
C LYS A 8 11.99 -16.22 -24.07
N GLU A 9 11.43 -17.31 -24.57
CA GLU A 9 10.59 -17.28 -25.77
C GLU A 9 9.36 -16.39 -25.57
N ILE A 10 8.74 -16.40 -24.39
CA ILE A 10 7.66 -15.48 -24.04
C ILE A 10 8.15 -14.02 -24.10
N MET A 11 9.35 -13.71 -23.59
CA MET A 11 9.95 -12.38 -23.66
C MET A 11 10.29 -11.96 -25.10
N ASN A 12 10.77 -12.88 -25.94
CA ASN A 12 11.02 -12.61 -27.34
C ASN A 12 9.74 -12.26 -28.11
N VAL A 13 8.64 -13.00 -27.87
CA VAL A 13 7.32 -12.69 -28.41
C VAL A 13 6.82 -11.33 -27.90
N TYR A 14 6.99 -11.04 -26.60
CA TYR A 14 6.62 -9.74 -26.03
C TYR A 14 7.41 -8.60 -26.68
N THR A 15 8.74 -8.74 -26.82
CA THR A 15 9.59 -7.74 -27.47
C THR A 15 9.18 -7.51 -28.93
N TRP A 16 8.82 -8.57 -29.65
CA TRP A 16 8.29 -8.48 -31.00
C TRP A 16 6.94 -7.74 -31.03
N THR A 17 6.04 -7.97 -30.06
CA THR A 17 4.71 -7.31 -30.01
C THR A 17 4.78 -5.82 -29.75
N ILE A 18 5.83 -5.33 -29.07
CA ILE A 18 6.05 -3.89 -28.84
C ILE A 18 6.99 -3.24 -29.85
N GLY A 19 7.58 -4.05 -30.76
CA GLY A 19 8.49 -3.58 -31.80
C GLY A 19 7.78 -2.84 -32.94
N ALA A 20 8.54 -2.09 -33.72
CA ALA A 20 8.02 -1.32 -34.87
C ALA A 20 7.57 -2.16 -36.06
N SER A 21 7.90 -3.46 -36.10
CA SER A 21 7.57 -4.37 -37.19
C SER A 21 7.05 -5.70 -36.65
N HIS A 22 5.86 -6.12 -37.13
CA HIS A 22 5.17 -7.33 -36.66
C HIS A 22 5.19 -8.44 -37.74
N THR A 23 6.22 -8.49 -38.59
CA THR A 23 6.38 -9.53 -39.61
C THR A 23 6.99 -10.82 -39.01
N PRO A 24 6.72 -11.99 -39.55
CA PRO A 24 7.39 -13.23 -39.11
C PRO A 24 8.91 -13.16 -39.21
N ALA A 25 9.46 -12.44 -40.19
CA ALA A 25 10.89 -12.20 -40.33
C ALA A 25 11.47 -11.37 -39.13
N ALA A 26 10.73 -10.36 -38.66
CA ALA A 26 11.12 -9.59 -37.51
C ALA A 26 11.09 -10.42 -36.21
N LEU A 27 10.11 -11.34 -36.06
CA LEU A 27 10.08 -12.28 -34.94
C LEU A 27 11.30 -13.21 -34.94
N LEU A 28 11.61 -13.79 -36.09
CA LEU A 28 12.78 -14.65 -36.25
C LEU A 28 14.10 -13.92 -36.00
N ALA A 29 14.22 -12.66 -36.42
CA ALA A 29 15.38 -11.83 -36.17
C ALA A 29 15.52 -11.51 -34.67
N THR A 30 14.43 -11.19 -33.97
CA THR A 30 14.42 -10.94 -32.51
C THR A 30 14.83 -12.20 -31.74
N ALA A 31 14.23 -13.35 -32.05
CA ALA A 31 14.58 -14.61 -31.43
C ALA A 31 16.04 -15.02 -31.72
N GLY A 32 16.49 -14.88 -33.00
CA GLY A 32 17.87 -15.19 -33.39
C GLY A 32 18.91 -14.34 -32.70
N ALA A 33 18.66 -13.05 -32.50
CA ALA A 33 19.55 -12.15 -31.77
C ALA A 33 19.65 -12.49 -30.26
N ALA A 34 18.62 -13.10 -29.71
CA ALA A 34 18.56 -13.49 -28.29
C ALA A 34 19.31 -14.81 -28.00
N VAL A 35 19.48 -15.71 -29.00
CA VAL A 35 20.04 -17.05 -28.83
C VAL A 35 21.34 -17.09 -28.03
N PRO A 36 22.37 -16.26 -28.26
CA PRO A 36 23.60 -16.30 -27.48
C PRO A 36 23.37 -16.06 -25.99
N PHE A 37 22.51 -15.09 -25.67
CA PHE A 37 22.18 -14.71 -24.28
C PHE A 37 21.32 -15.79 -23.62
N ASP A 38 20.36 -16.34 -24.35
CA ASP A 38 19.47 -17.40 -23.85
C ASP A 38 20.24 -18.69 -23.56
N LEU A 39 21.28 -19.00 -24.34
CA LEU A 39 22.17 -20.12 -24.10
C LEU A 39 23.00 -19.92 -22.83
N VAL A 40 23.58 -18.74 -22.64
CA VAL A 40 24.35 -18.41 -21.43
C VAL A 40 23.48 -18.52 -20.19
N ASP A 41 22.27 -17.97 -20.21
CA ASP A 41 21.34 -18.01 -19.09
C ASP A 41 20.87 -19.46 -18.80
N ALA A 42 20.65 -20.27 -19.86
CA ALA A 42 20.27 -21.67 -19.71
C ALA A 42 21.39 -22.48 -19.03
N VAL A 43 22.64 -22.25 -19.44
CA VAL A 43 23.81 -22.88 -18.84
C VAL A 43 24.01 -22.42 -17.38
N ALA A 44 23.91 -21.12 -17.14
CA ALA A 44 24.00 -20.56 -15.78
C ALA A 44 22.90 -21.12 -14.86
N SER A 45 21.67 -21.21 -15.33
CA SER A 45 20.54 -21.79 -14.60
C SER A 45 20.76 -23.28 -14.28
N LEU A 46 21.35 -24.04 -15.23
CA LEU A 46 21.68 -25.44 -15.03
C LEU A 46 22.77 -25.59 -13.95
N LEU A 47 23.84 -24.81 -14.05
CA LEU A 47 24.96 -24.85 -13.08
C LEU A 47 24.47 -24.43 -11.68
N PHE A 48 23.64 -23.37 -11.59
CA PHE A 48 23.04 -22.96 -10.34
C PHE A 48 22.13 -24.06 -9.76
N GLY A 49 21.30 -24.68 -10.60
CA GLY A 49 20.44 -25.80 -10.18
C GLY A 49 21.27 -26.99 -9.66
N LEU A 50 22.31 -27.37 -10.36
CA LEU A 50 23.19 -28.47 -9.93
C LEU A 50 23.93 -28.15 -8.61
N ALA A 51 24.36 -26.90 -8.43
CA ALA A 51 25.09 -26.49 -7.23
C ALA A 51 24.19 -26.35 -6.00
N PHE A 52 22.99 -25.81 -6.15
CA PHE A 52 22.15 -25.39 -5.01
C PHE A 52 20.89 -26.23 -4.82
N ALA A 53 20.34 -26.90 -5.85
CA ALA A 53 19.11 -27.67 -5.71
C ALA A 53 19.18 -28.77 -4.61
N PRO A 54 20.27 -29.51 -4.42
CA PRO A 54 20.34 -30.50 -3.34
C PRO A 54 20.23 -29.87 -1.95
N GLU A 55 20.89 -28.74 -1.72
CA GLU A 55 20.84 -28.02 -0.44
C GLU A 55 19.46 -27.39 -0.21
N LEU A 56 18.90 -26.80 -1.25
CA LEU A 56 17.53 -26.22 -1.21
C LEU A 56 16.49 -27.31 -0.94
N ALA A 57 16.58 -28.46 -1.59
CA ALA A 57 15.71 -29.61 -1.35
C ALA A 57 15.81 -30.12 0.10
N ARG A 58 17.03 -30.22 0.66
CA ARG A 58 17.23 -30.58 2.06
C ARG A 58 16.66 -29.54 3.02
N LEU A 59 16.81 -28.23 2.70
CA LEU A 59 16.23 -27.13 3.48
C LEU A 59 14.71 -27.20 3.47
N LEU A 60 14.10 -27.36 2.31
CA LEU A 60 12.65 -27.49 2.16
C LEU A 60 12.10 -28.73 2.85
N ALA A 61 12.81 -29.86 2.79
CA ALA A 61 12.46 -31.09 3.52
C ALA A 61 12.48 -30.88 5.05
N ARG A 62 13.48 -30.16 5.57
CA ARG A 62 13.55 -29.80 7.00
C ARG A 62 12.44 -28.80 7.39
N MET A 63 12.05 -27.89 6.50
CA MET A 63 10.95 -26.97 6.75
C MET A 63 9.59 -27.68 6.72
N ARG A 64 9.41 -28.65 5.82
CA ARG A 64 8.20 -29.47 5.74
C ARG A 64 7.91 -30.21 7.05
N THR A 65 8.93 -30.83 7.68
CA THR A 65 8.78 -31.51 8.97
C THR A 65 8.50 -30.59 10.14
N ARG A 66 8.76 -29.25 10.01
CA ARG A 66 8.40 -28.24 11.00
C ARG A 66 7.05 -27.61 10.75
N MET A 67 6.44 -27.82 9.58
CA MET A 67 5.14 -27.29 9.18
C MET A 67 4.01 -28.33 9.19
N ASP A 68 4.27 -29.56 9.62
CA ASP A 68 3.23 -30.55 9.88
C ASP A 68 2.44 -30.13 11.13
N VAL A 69 1.41 -29.30 10.91
CA VAL A 69 0.42 -28.94 11.92
C VAL A 69 -0.61 -30.05 11.96
N SER A 70 -0.58 -30.88 12.99
CA SER A 70 -1.66 -31.81 13.28
C SER A 70 -2.89 -31.03 13.77
N TRP A 71 -3.98 -31.08 13.02
CA TRP A 71 -5.27 -30.53 13.42
C TRP A 71 -5.96 -31.55 14.35
N GLU A 72 -6.00 -31.28 15.66
CA GLU A 72 -6.90 -31.98 16.54
C GLU A 72 -8.27 -31.31 16.52
N PRO A 73 -9.37 -32.05 16.26
CA PRO A 73 -10.71 -31.47 16.30
C PRO A 73 -11.07 -31.08 17.74
N ILE A 74 -11.27 -29.80 17.98
CA ILE A 74 -11.82 -29.30 19.24
C ILE A 74 -13.22 -29.87 19.36
N GLY A 75 -13.46 -30.69 20.39
CA GLY A 75 -14.75 -31.35 20.61
C GLY A 75 -15.91 -30.36 20.70
N ALA A 76 -17.06 -30.73 20.13
CA ALA A 76 -18.26 -29.89 20.01
C ALA A 76 -18.76 -29.30 21.36
N ALA A 77 -18.37 -29.86 22.48
CA ALA A 77 -18.74 -29.40 23.84
C ALA A 77 -18.06 -28.05 24.19
N ALA A 78 -16.83 -27.78 23.72
CA ALA A 78 -16.15 -26.51 23.98
C ALA A 78 -16.76 -25.33 23.20
N LEU A 79 -17.36 -25.60 22.05
CA LEU A 79 -18.05 -24.58 21.24
C LEU A 79 -19.38 -24.13 21.88
N LEU A 80 -20.12 -25.03 22.56
CA LEU A 80 -21.38 -24.71 23.20
C LEU A 80 -21.20 -23.85 24.46
N VAL A 81 -20.13 -24.06 25.24
CA VAL A 81 -19.84 -23.27 26.44
C VAL A 81 -19.38 -21.85 26.03
N ALA A 82 -18.64 -21.71 24.94
CA ALA A 82 -18.24 -20.40 24.41
C ALA A 82 -19.42 -19.56 23.87
N LEU A 83 -20.45 -20.22 23.32
CA LEU A 83 -21.65 -19.52 22.82
C LEU A 83 -22.59 -19.06 23.96
N LEU A 84 -22.64 -19.77 25.10
CA LEU A 84 -23.51 -19.42 26.23
C LEU A 84 -22.95 -18.28 27.09
N LEU A 85 -21.61 -18.01 27.03
CA LEU A 85 -20.96 -16.90 27.72
C LEU A 85 -20.90 -15.61 26.89
N ALA A 86 -21.35 -15.61 25.62
CA ALA A 86 -21.33 -14.46 24.73
C ALA A 86 -22.55 -13.54 24.84
N GLY A 87 -23.48 -13.80 25.78
CA GLY A 87 -24.64 -12.97 26.00
C GLY A 87 -24.35 -11.81 26.96
N SER A 88 -24.36 -10.57 26.39
CA SER A 88 -24.39 -9.28 27.08
C SER A 88 -23.04 -8.59 27.38
N ALA A 89 -22.47 -7.95 26.34
CA ALA A 89 -21.58 -6.82 26.52
C ALA A 89 -22.06 -5.65 25.64
N PRO A 90 -22.03 -4.40 26.13
CA PRO A 90 -22.53 -3.25 25.37
C PRO A 90 -21.67 -3.00 24.12
N ALA A 91 -22.36 -2.67 23.02
CA ALA A 91 -21.78 -2.57 21.66
C ALA A 91 -20.75 -1.44 21.44
N SER A 92 -20.44 -0.63 22.46
CA SER A 92 -19.59 0.55 22.33
C SER A 92 -18.10 0.34 22.61
N SER A 93 -17.66 -0.79 23.20
CA SER A 93 -16.26 -1.02 23.54
C SER A 93 -15.48 -1.89 22.50
N ARG A 94 -16.17 -2.47 21.52
CA ARG A 94 -15.61 -3.46 20.61
C ARG A 94 -14.71 -2.88 19.50
N ALA A 95 -14.85 -1.58 19.18
CA ALA A 95 -14.06 -0.94 18.11
C ALA A 95 -12.65 -0.50 18.54
N ALA A 96 -12.43 -0.22 19.84
CA ALA A 96 -11.13 0.26 20.36
C ALA A 96 -10.10 -0.86 20.58
N ALA A 97 -10.51 -2.07 20.85
CA ALA A 97 -9.61 -3.18 21.14
C ALA A 97 -8.72 -3.62 19.95
N PRO A 98 -9.23 -3.74 18.71
CA PRO A 98 -8.37 -4.06 17.56
C PRO A 98 -7.25 -3.04 17.38
N VAL A 99 -7.58 -1.75 17.38
CA VAL A 99 -6.62 -0.65 17.14
C VAL A 99 -5.49 -0.63 18.17
N ASN A 100 -5.75 -1.00 19.42
CA ASN A 100 -4.71 -1.04 20.46
C ASN A 100 -3.68 -2.17 20.22
N ARG A 101 -4.09 -3.31 19.64
CA ARG A 101 -3.18 -4.40 19.33
C ARG A 101 -2.27 -4.05 18.14
N GLU A 102 -2.79 -3.41 17.11
CA GLU A 102 -2.03 -2.95 15.96
C GLU A 102 -1.03 -1.85 16.37
N ILE A 103 -1.43 -0.92 17.24
CA ILE A 103 -0.51 0.06 17.85
C ILE A 103 0.61 -0.65 18.61
N ALA A 104 0.27 -1.62 19.46
CA ALA A 104 1.26 -2.39 20.23
C ALA A 104 2.21 -3.19 19.30
N PHE A 105 1.68 -3.77 18.23
CA PHE A 105 2.48 -4.45 17.22
C PHE A 105 3.50 -3.49 16.59
N LEU A 106 3.07 -2.32 16.11
CA LEU A 106 3.96 -1.33 15.50
C LEU A 106 4.99 -0.82 16.51
N ALA A 107 4.56 -0.44 17.72
CA ALA A 107 5.49 0.01 18.76
C ALA A 107 6.55 -1.06 19.09
N GLY A 108 6.14 -2.33 19.16
CA GLY A 108 7.05 -3.45 19.38
C GLY A 108 7.89 -3.84 18.16
N ALA A 109 7.59 -3.32 16.97
CA ALA A 109 8.36 -3.53 15.75
C ALA A 109 9.41 -2.44 15.50
N GLN A 110 9.43 -1.38 16.32
CA GLN A 110 10.39 -0.29 16.20
C GLN A 110 11.82 -0.78 16.50
N ASN A 111 12.75 -0.46 15.61
CA ASN A 111 14.16 -0.80 15.77
C ASN A 111 14.88 0.15 16.77
N ALA A 112 16.07 -0.24 17.21
CA ALA A 112 16.89 0.53 18.16
C ALA A 112 17.33 1.91 17.63
N ASP A 113 17.30 2.13 16.32
CA ASP A 113 17.55 3.42 15.67
C ASP A 113 16.31 4.33 15.61
N GLY A 114 15.17 3.84 16.10
CA GLY A 114 13.88 4.53 16.11
C GLY A 114 13.03 4.32 14.85
N GLY A 115 13.57 3.66 13.84
CA GLY A 115 12.87 3.41 12.58
C GLY A 115 12.18 2.06 12.51
N PHE A 116 11.71 1.74 11.29
CA PHE A 116 10.98 0.51 11.00
C PHE A 116 11.47 -0.13 9.71
N GLY A 117 11.56 -1.46 9.71
CA GLY A 117 11.74 -2.28 8.53
C GLY A 117 10.40 -2.84 8.03
N ALA A 118 10.42 -3.67 6.98
CA ALA A 118 9.22 -4.33 6.45
C ALA A 118 8.59 -5.30 7.47
N ALA A 119 9.42 -5.87 8.35
CA ALA A 119 9.05 -6.75 9.47
C ALA A 119 9.96 -6.47 10.67
N ARG A 120 9.59 -7.00 11.85
CA ARG A 120 10.40 -6.90 13.07
C ARG A 120 11.83 -7.36 12.84
N GLY A 121 12.79 -6.56 13.28
CA GLY A 121 14.22 -6.87 13.19
C GLY A 121 14.84 -6.68 11.80
N GLN A 122 14.08 -6.30 10.78
CA GLN A 122 14.63 -5.89 9.50
C GLN A 122 15.13 -4.44 9.57
N ALA A 123 16.14 -4.13 8.74
CA ALA A 123 16.74 -2.79 8.69
C ALA A 123 15.69 -1.70 8.44
N SER A 124 15.84 -0.58 9.14
CA SER A 124 14.99 0.58 8.99
C SER A 124 15.19 1.25 7.64
N THR A 125 14.09 1.59 6.98
CA THR A 125 14.09 2.43 5.79
C THR A 125 13.14 3.61 5.97
N GLU A 126 13.35 4.66 5.18
CA GLU A 126 12.41 5.78 5.15
C GLU A 126 10.99 5.31 4.81
N LEU A 127 10.85 4.46 3.79
CA LEU A 127 9.56 3.93 3.34
C LEU A 127 8.72 3.36 4.49
N TYR A 128 9.26 2.37 5.19
CA TYR A 128 8.50 1.70 6.26
C TYR A 128 8.35 2.57 7.50
N SER A 129 9.36 3.39 7.79
CA SER A 129 9.33 4.32 8.93
C SER A 129 8.28 5.42 8.73
N ALA A 130 8.19 5.99 7.53
CA ALA A 130 7.18 7.00 7.21
C ALA A 130 5.76 6.43 7.26
N TRP A 131 5.52 5.25 6.68
CA TRP A 131 4.20 4.61 6.77
C TRP A 131 3.82 4.23 8.20
N ALA A 132 4.76 3.72 9.01
CA ALA A 132 4.51 3.42 10.41
C ALA A 132 4.14 4.69 11.20
N ALA A 133 4.82 5.81 10.96
CA ALA A 133 4.49 7.10 11.56
C ALA A 133 3.07 7.54 11.21
N ILE A 134 2.69 7.48 9.93
CA ILE A 134 1.35 7.85 9.48
C ILE A 134 0.28 6.97 10.12
N GLY A 135 0.50 5.64 10.17
CA GLY A 135 -0.42 4.70 10.80
C GLY A 135 -0.61 4.95 12.30
N LEU A 136 0.48 5.18 13.04
CA LEU A 136 0.44 5.53 14.46
C LEU A 136 -0.31 6.84 14.72
N ALA A 137 -0.06 7.88 13.90
CA ALA A 137 -0.76 9.16 14.01
C ALA A 137 -2.25 9.02 13.74
N ALA A 138 -2.65 8.24 12.73
CA ALA A 138 -4.05 7.94 12.45
C ALA A 138 -4.76 7.31 13.65
N ALA A 139 -4.06 6.45 14.38
CA ALA A 139 -4.54 5.81 15.61
C ALA A 139 -4.42 6.72 16.86
N GLY A 140 -4.13 8.01 16.70
CA GLY A 140 -4.06 8.99 17.79
C GLY A 140 -2.77 8.95 18.60
N ARG A 141 -1.71 8.27 18.14
CA ARG A 141 -0.40 8.26 18.79
C ARG A 141 0.55 9.19 18.05
N ASN A 142 1.16 10.14 18.79
CA ASN A 142 2.23 10.95 18.19
C ASN A 142 3.45 10.04 17.90
N PRO A 143 3.85 9.83 16.63
CA PRO A 143 4.94 8.93 16.29
C PRO A 143 6.29 9.40 16.84
N ALA A 144 6.48 10.70 17.02
CA ALA A 144 7.67 11.27 17.62
C ALA A 144 7.85 10.88 19.10
N SER A 145 6.76 10.49 19.78
CA SER A 145 6.78 10.04 21.17
C SER A 145 6.88 8.51 21.31
N VAL A 146 6.78 7.77 20.22
CA VAL A 146 7.03 6.32 20.20
C VAL A 146 8.53 6.12 20.02
N THR A 147 9.19 5.61 21.05
CA THR A 147 10.66 5.52 21.10
C THR A 147 11.13 4.13 21.46
N HIS A 148 12.24 3.71 20.85
CA HIS A 148 13.02 2.56 21.25
C HIS A 148 14.45 3.00 21.52
N ARG A 149 14.98 2.69 22.73
CA ARG A 149 16.28 3.16 23.21
C ARG A 149 16.47 4.69 23.10
N GLY A 150 15.40 5.44 23.35
CA GLY A 150 15.41 6.90 23.32
C GLY A 150 15.39 7.51 21.92
N ARG A 151 15.29 6.72 20.84
CA ARG A 151 15.21 7.18 19.46
C ARG A 151 13.80 6.99 18.91
N SER A 152 13.35 7.94 18.12
CA SER A 152 12.05 7.96 17.46
C SER A 152 12.21 7.81 15.94
N VAL A 153 11.09 7.70 15.25
CA VAL A 153 11.05 7.68 13.77
C VAL A 153 11.72 8.91 13.14
N LEU A 154 11.70 10.06 13.84
CA LEU A 154 12.35 11.30 13.36
C LEU A 154 13.86 11.17 13.23
N ASP A 155 14.50 10.35 14.06
CA ASP A 155 15.95 10.13 13.99
C ASP A 155 16.33 9.43 12.68
N VAL A 156 15.55 8.41 12.27
CA VAL A 156 15.76 7.72 11.00
C VAL A 156 15.42 8.61 9.80
N LEU A 157 14.30 9.33 9.83
CA LEU A 157 13.94 10.25 8.75
C LEU A 157 15.00 11.32 8.54
N ARG A 158 15.61 11.86 9.62
CA ARG A 158 16.73 12.80 9.53
C ARG A 158 17.99 12.15 8.97
N ALA A 159 18.34 10.97 9.46
CA ALA A 159 19.54 10.24 9.01
C ALA A 159 19.47 9.88 7.52
N GLN A 160 18.26 9.54 7.04
CA GLN A 160 18.04 9.15 5.64
C GLN A 160 17.60 10.33 4.74
N ALA A 161 17.56 11.55 5.24
CA ALA A 161 17.15 12.71 4.45
C ALA A 161 17.96 12.88 3.16
N ALA A 162 19.27 12.61 3.19
CA ALA A 162 20.15 12.71 2.03
C ALA A 162 19.86 11.68 0.93
N THR A 163 19.19 10.56 1.26
CA THR A 163 18.89 9.49 0.30
C THR A 163 17.58 9.67 -0.45
N LEU A 164 16.75 10.64 -0.05
CA LEU A 164 15.49 10.96 -0.73
C LEU A 164 15.78 11.53 -2.12
N GLN A 165 15.27 10.91 -3.17
CA GLN A 165 15.59 11.29 -4.55
C GLN A 165 14.37 11.76 -5.34
N GLY A 166 13.28 11.00 -5.31
CA GLY A 166 12.09 11.24 -6.11
C GLY A 166 10.99 12.00 -5.37
N PRO A 167 9.99 12.52 -6.09
CA PRO A 167 8.86 13.22 -5.47
C PRO A 167 8.09 12.31 -4.51
N GLY A 168 7.92 11.01 -4.80
CA GLY A 168 7.22 10.06 -3.93
C GLY A 168 7.89 9.91 -2.56
N ASP A 169 9.22 9.91 -2.48
CA ASP A 169 9.94 9.89 -1.20
C ASP A 169 9.68 11.17 -0.41
N MET A 170 9.73 12.33 -1.10
CA MET A 170 9.51 13.63 -0.46
C MET A 170 8.08 13.78 0.05
N GLU A 171 7.08 13.41 -0.74
CA GLU A 171 5.66 13.44 -0.39
C GLU A 171 5.38 12.60 0.85
N ARG A 172 5.84 11.35 0.84
CA ARG A 172 5.68 10.41 1.96
C ARG A 172 6.36 10.93 3.21
N THR A 173 7.60 11.43 3.08
CA THR A 173 8.33 12.02 4.21
C THR A 173 7.65 13.27 4.75
N ILE A 174 7.14 14.17 3.90
CA ILE A 174 6.37 15.36 4.31
C ILE A 174 5.13 14.94 5.10
N LEU A 175 4.39 13.93 4.64
CA LEU A 175 3.22 13.40 5.35
C LEU A 175 3.60 12.78 6.69
N ALA A 176 4.72 12.07 6.78
CA ALA A 176 5.22 11.50 8.02
C ALA A 176 5.68 12.57 9.02
N LEU A 177 6.32 13.63 8.56
CA LEU A 177 6.70 14.78 9.39
C LEU A 177 5.46 15.50 9.92
N HIS A 178 4.44 15.70 9.08
CA HIS A 178 3.14 16.24 9.50
C HIS A 178 2.50 15.36 10.59
N ALA A 179 2.49 14.05 10.39
CA ALA A 179 2.02 13.07 11.37
C ALA A 179 2.79 13.18 12.71
N CYS A 180 4.07 13.49 12.67
CA CYS A 180 4.92 13.76 13.84
C CYS A 180 4.75 15.18 14.40
N ARG A 181 3.94 16.04 13.78
CA ARG A 181 3.79 17.47 14.11
C ARG A 181 5.08 18.26 13.99
N VAL A 182 5.91 17.92 13.01
CA VAL A 182 7.19 18.56 12.70
C VAL A 182 7.11 19.24 11.32
N ALA A 183 7.66 20.44 11.23
CA ALA A 183 7.68 21.20 9.97
C ALA A 183 8.57 20.51 8.93
N ALA A 184 8.09 20.41 7.69
CA ALA A 184 8.81 19.78 6.57
C ALA A 184 9.80 20.71 5.86
N GLY A 185 9.94 21.96 6.31
CA GLY A 185 10.81 22.96 5.69
C GLY A 185 12.31 22.76 5.95
N SER A 186 12.70 21.90 6.90
CA SER A 186 14.10 21.62 7.20
C SER A 186 14.26 20.21 7.78
N LEU A 187 14.60 19.25 6.92
CA LEU A 187 14.95 17.88 7.34
C LEU A 187 16.37 17.56 6.89
N GLY A 188 17.30 17.40 7.83
CA GLY A 188 18.69 17.13 7.50
C GLY A 188 19.33 18.23 6.62
N GLY A 189 18.95 19.49 6.81
CA GLY A 189 19.41 20.63 6.01
C GLY A 189 18.68 20.82 4.66
N ARG A 190 17.69 19.97 4.34
CA ARG A 190 16.93 20.03 3.08
C ARG A 190 15.55 20.64 3.28
N ASN A 191 15.10 21.43 2.30
CA ASN A 191 13.72 21.91 2.22
C ASN A 191 12.91 21.00 1.27
N LEU A 192 12.32 19.93 1.82
CA LEU A 192 11.60 18.94 1.02
C LEU A 192 10.43 19.54 0.24
N VAL A 193 9.81 20.61 0.77
CA VAL A 193 8.70 21.28 0.08
C VAL A 193 9.20 22.02 -1.16
N ALA A 194 10.31 22.77 -1.03
CA ALA A 194 10.90 23.48 -2.17
C ALA A 194 11.41 22.49 -3.23
N GLU A 195 11.96 21.37 -2.80
CA GLU A 195 12.45 20.32 -3.71
C GLU A 195 11.29 19.61 -4.41
N LEU A 196 10.22 19.22 -3.69
CA LEU A 196 9.00 18.66 -4.28
C LEU A 196 8.42 19.59 -5.35
N MET A 197 8.39 20.89 -5.10
CA MET A 197 7.85 21.88 -6.05
C MET A 197 8.64 21.95 -7.37
N ARG A 198 9.88 21.47 -7.45
CA ARG A 198 10.65 21.39 -8.71
C ARG A 198 10.12 20.33 -9.67
N PHE A 199 9.41 19.33 -9.17
CA PHE A 199 8.76 18.28 -9.98
C PHE A 199 7.41 18.71 -10.55
N ARG A 200 6.94 19.92 -10.20
CA ARG A 200 5.67 20.44 -10.71
C ARG A 200 5.81 20.91 -12.15
N ALA A 201 5.00 20.34 -13.04
CA ALA A 201 4.89 20.75 -14.44
C ALA A 201 4.00 22.01 -14.60
N SER A 202 4.08 22.63 -15.79
CA SER A 202 3.29 23.83 -16.13
C SER A 202 1.78 23.59 -16.17
N ASP A 203 1.34 22.35 -16.49
CA ASP A 203 -0.06 21.92 -16.50
C ASP A 203 -0.65 21.67 -15.08
N GLY A 204 0.18 21.78 -14.06
CA GLY A 204 -0.14 21.61 -12.65
C GLY A 204 0.09 20.20 -12.10
N SER A 205 0.44 19.23 -12.94
CA SER A 205 0.79 17.89 -12.51
C SER A 205 2.16 17.84 -11.84
N PHE A 206 2.43 16.73 -11.18
CA PHE A 206 3.78 16.32 -10.75
C PHE A 206 4.15 15.07 -11.54
N GLU A 207 5.22 15.19 -12.33
CA GLU A 207 5.71 14.13 -13.25
C GLU A 207 4.65 13.55 -14.22
N HIS A 208 3.55 14.25 -14.45
CA HIS A 208 2.42 13.78 -15.28
C HIS A 208 1.83 12.43 -14.82
N LEU A 209 1.98 12.09 -13.52
CA LEU A 209 1.47 10.86 -12.92
C LEU A 209 0.35 11.17 -11.92
N VAL A 210 -0.75 10.39 -11.99
CA VAL A 210 -1.90 10.52 -11.09
C VAL A 210 -1.47 10.27 -9.65
N ASN A 211 -0.71 9.19 -9.41
CA ASN A 211 -0.24 8.84 -8.08
C ASN A 211 0.58 9.98 -7.46
N ILE A 212 1.65 10.41 -8.13
CA ILE A 212 2.55 11.48 -7.65
C ILE A 212 1.77 12.79 -7.47
N THR A 213 0.96 13.21 -8.44
CA THR A 213 0.18 14.46 -8.31
C THR A 213 -0.79 14.40 -7.13
N THR A 214 -1.38 13.24 -6.87
CA THR A 214 -2.27 13.03 -5.72
C THR A 214 -1.54 13.23 -4.40
N PHE A 215 -0.39 12.57 -4.22
CA PHE A 215 0.38 12.67 -2.99
C PHE A 215 1.02 14.06 -2.83
N ALA A 216 1.38 14.75 -3.92
CA ALA A 216 1.79 16.15 -3.87
C ALA A 216 0.66 17.05 -3.31
N VAL A 217 -0.58 16.87 -3.76
CA VAL A 217 -1.73 17.61 -3.19
C VAL A 217 -1.86 17.34 -1.69
N LEU A 218 -1.79 16.07 -1.27
CA LEU A 218 -1.88 15.70 0.14
C LEU A 218 -0.74 16.30 0.97
N ALA A 219 0.50 16.25 0.48
CA ALA A 219 1.68 16.84 1.12
C ALA A 219 1.56 18.37 1.24
N LEU A 220 1.13 19.05 0.18
CA LEU A 220 0.91 20.51 0.20
C LEU A 220 -0.20 20.90 1.19
N ARG A 221 -1.25 20.09 1.31
CA ARG A 221 -2.31 20.28 2.30
C ARG A 221 -1.83 20.01 3.73
N ALA A 222 -1.00 19.01 3.92
CA ALA A 222 -0.39 18.67 5.22
C ALA A 222 0.45 19.82 5.79
N ILE A 223 1.17 20.55 4.94
CA ILE A 223 1.96 21.72 5.37
C ILE A 223 1.13 23.02 5.50
N GLY A 224 -0.20 22.94 5.41
CA GLY A 224 -1.10 24.06 5.63
C GLY A 224 -1.42 24.92 4.40
N ARG A 225 -0.97 24.55 3.18
CA ARG A 225 -1.41 25.28 1.98
C ARG A 225 -2.91 25.18 1.84
N SER A 226 -3.56 26.31 1.61
CA SER A 226 -5.03 26.37 1.54
C SER A 226 -5.57 25.72 0.27
N THR A 227 -6.87 25.42 0.23
CA THR A 227 -7.54 24.95 -0.98
C THR A 227 -7.57 26.01 -2.10
N LYS A 228 -7.27 27.28 -1.76
CA LYS A 228 -7.16 28.39 -2.72
C LYS A 228 -5.73 28.56 -3.26
N ASP A 229 -4.75 27.85 -2.71
CA ASP A 229 -3.37 27.91 -3.20
C ASP A 229 -3.30 27.54 -4.68
N PRO A 230 -2.62 28.33 -5.53
CA PRO A 230 -2.57 28.09 -6.98
C PRO A 230 -2.00 26.72 -7.34
N SER A 231 -1.01 26.21 -6.60
CA SER A 231 -0.42 24.89 -6.86
C SER A 231 -1.39 23.76 -6.52
N VAL A 232 -2.09 23.86 -5.37
CA VAL A 232 -3.10 22.88 -4.96
C VAL A 232 -4.27 22.86 -5.97
N ARG A 233 -4.75 24.03 -6.41
CA ARG A 233 -5.83 24.12 -7.40
C ARG A 233 -5.44 23.56 -8.76
N ALA A 234 -4.22 23.91 -9.25
CA ALA A 234 -3.75 23.44 -10.53
C ALA A 234 -3.59 21.90 -10.53
N ALA A 235 -2.97 21.34 -9.48
CA ALA A 235 -2.82 19.90 -9.33
C ALA A 235 -4.15 19.16 -9.21
N ALA A 236 -5.09 19.65 -8.40
CA ALA A 236 -6.42 19.08 -8.28
C ALA A 236 -7.22 19.16 -9.58
N GLY A 237 -7.11 20.26 -10.31
CA GLY A 237 -7.72 20.43 -11.64
C GLY A 237 -7.15 19.46 -12.67
N TRP A 238 -5.83 19.24 -12.65
CA TRP A 238 -5.19 18.24 -13.50
C TRP A 238 -5.68 16.83 -13.14
N LEU A 239 -5.66 16.46 -11.86
CA LEU A 239 -6.17 15.17 -11.37
C LEU A 239 -7.61 14.92 -11.84
N ALA A 240 -8.50 15.88 -11.69
CA ALA A 240 -9.90 15.73 -12.09
C ALA A 240 -10.04 15.36 -13.59
N ARG A 241 -9.15 15.89 -14.45
CA ARG A 241 -9.12 15.56 -15.88
C ARG A 241 -8.58 14.16 -16.20
N GLN A 242 -7.85 13.54 -15.26
CA GLN A 242 -7.30 12.18 -15.44
C GLN A 242 -8.31 11.06 -15.17
N GLN A 243 -9.51 11.38 -14.72
CA GLN A 243 -10.53 10.37 -14.45
C GLN A 243 -10.92 9.60 -15.73
N ASN A 244 -10.90 8.27 -15.65
CA ASN A 244 -11.30 7.39 -16.72
C ASN A 244 -12.83 7.33 -16.89
N GLY A 245 -13.29 6.75 -18.00
CA GLY A 245 -14.72 6.63 -18.34
C GLY A 245 -15.52 5.79 -17.33
N ASP A 246 -14.88 4.82 -16.68
CA ASP A 246 -15.47 3.98 -15.62
C ASP A 246 -15.56 4.68 -14.24
N GLY A 247 -15.09 5.92 -14.15
CA GLY A 247 -15.06 6.71 -12.93
C GLY A 247 -13.81 6.48 -12.05
N GLY A 248 -12.96 5.53 -12.36
CA GLY A 248 -11.71 5.25 -11.66
C GLY A 248 -10.54 6.09 -12.13
N PHE A 249 -9.42 5.86 -11.48
CA PHE A 249 -8.09 6.39 -11.81
C PHE A 249 -7.09 5.24 -11.82
N GLY A 250 -6.04 5.36 -12.62
CA GLY A 250 -4.89 4.48 -12.57
C GLY A 250 -3.64 5.25 -12.14
N PHE A 251 -2.51 4.58 -12.03
CA PHE A 251 -1.23 5.15 -11.63
C PHE A 251 -0.76 6.29 -12.55
N SER A 252 -0.90 6.08 -13.85
CA SER A 252 -0.51 7.03 -14.90
C SER A 252 -1.64 8.01 -15.24
N ALA A 253 -1.43 8.82 -16.26
CA ALA A 253 -2.45 9.70 -16.83
C ALA A 253 -3.64 8.90 -17.41
N ARG A 254 -4.72 9.63 -17.74
CA ARG A 254 -5.97 9.09 -18.30
C ARG A 254 -5.72 8.13 -19.48
N GLY A 255 -6.46 7.03 -19.51
CA GLY A 255 -6.39 6.00 -20.55
C GLY A 255 -5.72 4.71 -20.08
N GLY A 256 -5.00 4.72 -18.96
CA GLY A 256 -4.53 3.50 -18.28
C GLY A 256 -5.66 2.75 -17.56
N THR A 257 -5.40 1.52 -17.14
CA THR A 257 -6.35 0.73 -16.36
C THR A 257 -6.60 1.40 -15.01
N SER A 258 -7.88 1.56 -14.65
CA SER A 258 -8.28 2.04 -13.32
C SER A 258 -8.04 0.97 -12.26
N ASP A 259 -7.51 1.36 -11.13
CA ASP A 259 -7.33 0.50 -9.97
C ASP A 259 -7.89 1.11 -8.68
N VAL A 260 -8.00 0.29 -7.65
CA VAL A 260 -8.62 0.68 -6.38
C VAL A 260 -7.74 1.65 -5.60
N ASP A 261 -6.43 1.39 -5.58
CA ASP A 261 -5.48 2.11 -4.73
C ASP A 261 -5.34 3.57 -5.22
N ASP A 262 -5.07 3.76 -6.53
CA ASP A 262 -4.93 5.09 -7.13
C ASP A 262 -6.26 5.83 -7.18
N THR A 263 -7.39 5.13 -7.40
CA THR A 263 -8.72 5.76 -7.32
C THR A 263 -9.01 6.26 -5.90
N ALA A 264 -8.73 5.46 -4.88
CA ALA A 264 -8.96 5.85 -3.49
C ALA A 264 -8.01 6.97 -3.03
N ALA A 265 -6.75 6.94 -3.48
CA ALA A 265 -5.80 8.02 -3.25
C ALA A 265 -6.28 9.32 -3.92
N ALA A 266 -6.66 9.27 -5.22
CA ALA A 266 -7.15 10.44 -5.96
C ALA A 266 -8.40 11.06 -5.31
N VAL A 267 -9.33 10.25 -4.79
CA VAL A 267 -10.47 10.73 -4.01
C VAL A 267 -10.00 11.54 -2.80
N GLN A 268 -9.04 11.03 -2.04
CA GLN A 268 -8.52 11.71 -0.86
C GLN A 268 -7.82 13.03 -1.24
N GLY A 269 -6.99 13.04 -2.29
CA GLY A 269 -6.34 14.26 -2.80
C GLY A 269 -7.33 15.32 -3.27
N LEU A 270 -8.34 14.93 -4.05
CA LEU A 270 -9.40 15.84 -4.53
C LEU A 270 -10.24 16.41 -3.36
N VAL A 271 -10.57 15.56 -2.38
CA VAL A 271 -11.30 16.01 -1.18
C VAL A 271 -10.45 16.96 -0.33
N ALA A 272 -9.18 16.66 -0.13
CA ALA A 272 -8.24 17.54 0.57
C ALA A 272 -8.09 18.90 -0.15
N ALA A 273 -8.19 18.91 -1.48
CA ALA A 273 -8.22 20.14 -2.29
C ALA A 273 -9.58 20.89 -2.26
N GLY A 274 -10.58 20.39 -1.53
CA GLY A 274 -11.89 21.04 -1.38
C GLY A 274 -12.95 20.59 -2.40
N LEU A 275 -12.72 19.54 -3.16
CA LEU A 275 -13.61 19.05 -4.23
C LEU A 275 -14.53 17.89 -3.82
N ARG A 276 -14.84 17.75 -2.53
CA ARG A 276 -15.67 16.65 -1.99
C ARG A 276 -16.99 16.46 -2.73
N THR A 277 -17.66 17.53 -3.10
CA THR A 277 -18.99 17.52 -3.74
C THR A 277 -18.93 17.45 -5.27
N SER A 278 -17.75 17.31 -5.86
CA SER A 278 -17.60 17.24 -7.32
C SER A 278 -18.15 15.94 -7.89
N SER A 279 -18.60 15.99 -9.14
CA SER A 279 -19.03 14.80 -9.89
C SER A 279 -17.88 13.79 -10.05
N THR A 280 -16.63 14.26 -10.13
CA THR A 280 -15.43 13.43 -10.18
C THR A 280 -15.31 12.55 -8.92
N VAL A 281 -15.42 13.14 -7.72
CA VAL A 281 -15.38 12.38 -6.46
C VAL A 281 -16.59 11.42 -6.37
N ALA A 282 -17.77 11.86 -6.78
CA ALA A 282 -18.97 11.00 -6.75
C ALA A 282 -18.82 9.77 -7.66
N ARG A 283 -18.30 9.93 -8.89
CA ARG A 283 -18.05 8.81 -9.80
C ARG A 283 -16.93 7.88 -9.30
N ALA A 284 -15.84 8.42 -8.75
CA ALA A 284 -14.78 7.64 -8.17
C ALA A 284 -15.25 6.82 -6.96
N ALA A 285 -16.10 7.38 -6.09
CA ALA A 285 -16.74 6.62 -5.02
C ALA A 285 -17.64 5.50 -5.57
N GLY A 286 -18.35 5.73 -6.68
CA GLY A 286 -19.12 4.71 -7.40
C GLY A 286 -18.24 3.58 -7.91
N PHE A 287 -17.07 3.91 -8.51
CA PHE A 287 -16.08 2.92 -8.94
C PHE A 287 -15.62 2.05 -7.76
N LEU A 288 -15.23 2.67 -6.63
CA LEU A 288 -14.81 1.95 -5.42
C LEU A 288 -15.92 1.03 -4.90
N ILE A 289 -17.15 1.53 -4.76
CA ILE A 289 -18.29 0.67 -4.34
C ILE A 289 -18.45 -0.52 -5.29
N GLY A 290 -18.34 -0.29 -6.60
CA GLY A 290 -18.43 -1.33 -7.62
C GLY A 290 -17.27 -2.33 -7.65
N ALA A 291 -16.10 -1.98 -7.10
CA ALA A 291 -14.91 -2.82 -7.09
C ALA A 291 -14.84 -3.81 -5.90
N GLN A 292 -15.73 -3.68 -4.92
CA GLN A 292 -15.76 -4.57 -3.76
C GLN A 292 -16.00 -6.03 -4.18
N SER A 293 -15.24 -6.95 -3.62
CA SER A 293 -15.40 -8.39 -3.80
C SER A 293 -16.46 -8.98 -2.85
N PRO A 294 -17.00 -10.18 -3.15
CA PRO A 294 -18.03 -10.82 -2.31
C PRO A 294 -17.60 -11.08 -0.86
N ASP A 295 -16.29 -11.28 -0.61
CA ASP A 295 -15.74 -11.49 0.74
C ASP A 295 -15.62 -10.19 1.57
N GLY A 296 -15.99 -9.04 0.97
CA GLY A 296 -15.94 -7.71 1.57
C GLY A 296 -14.66 -6.93 1.31
N GLY A 297 -13.59 -7.60 0.91
CA GLY A 297 -12.31 -6.98 0.60
C GLY A 297 -12.26 -6.31 -0.78
N TYR A 298 -11.14 -5.68 -1.05
CA TYR A 298 -10.83 -5.07 -2.34
C TYR A 298 -9.56 -5.67 -2.92
N PRO A 299 -9.57 -6.06 -4.20
CA PRO A 299 -8.36 -6.29 -4.96
C PRO A 299 -7.79 -4.95 -5.43
N GLN A 300 -6.49 -4.88 -5.75
CA GLN A 300 -5.92 -3.70 -6.41
C GLN A 300 -6.61 -3.47 -7.77
N GLN A 301 -6.72 -4.52 -8.58
CA GLN A 301 -7.44 -4.48 -9.86
C GLN A 301 -8.59 -5.48 -9.86
N ARG A 302 -9.67 -5.18 -10.57
CA ARG A 302 -10.83 -6.06 -10.70
C ARG A 302 -10.41 -7.45 -11.18
N GLY A 303 -10.92 -8.49 -10.49
CA GLY A 303 -10.57 -9.88 -10.78
C GLY A 303 -9.30 -10.38 -10.07
N GLY A 304 -8.54 -9.51 -9.41
CA GLY A 304 -7.42 -9.88 -8.58
C GLY A 304 -7.82 -10.40 -7.19
N GLY A 305 -6.84 -10.86 -6.42
CA GLY A 305 -7.02 -11.28 -5.04
C GLY A 305 -7.24 -10.09 -4.09
N THR A 306 -8.18 -10.24 -3.16
CA THR A 306 -8.46 -9.24 -2.12
C THR A 306 -7.29 -9.16 -1.13
N ASN A 307 -6.94 -7.95 -0.72
CA ASN A 307 -5.83 -7.71 0.20
C ASN A 307 -6.11 -6.55 1.17
N ALA A 308 -5.35 -6.50 2.26
CA ALA A 308 -5.52 -5.50 3.31
C ALA A 308 -5.18 -4.08 2.83
N GLN A 309 -4.16 -3.91 1.97
CA GLN A 309 -3.72 -2.60 1.52
C GLN A 309 -4.78 -1.94 0.63
N SER A 310 -5.20 -2.60 -0.44
CA SER A 310 -6.26 -2.09 -1.32
C SER A 310 -7.59 -1.90 -0.59
N THR A 311 -7.91 -2.79 0.38
CA THR A 311 -9.10 -2.61 1.23
C THR A 311 -8.96 -1.37 2.12
N SER A 312 -7.78 -1.13 2.68
CA SER A 312 -7.53 0.06 3.50
C SER A 312 -7.63 1.35 2.69
N TRP A 313 -7.07 1.37 1.48
CA TRP A 313 -7.20 2.50 0.55
C TRP A 313 -8.66 2.77 0.20
N ALA A 314 -9.42 1.73 -0.18
CA ALA A 314 -10.84 1.86 -0.51
C ALA A 314 -11.65 2.43 0.68
N ILE A 315 -11.43 1.95 1.91
CA ILE A 315 -12.07 2.47 3.12
C ILE A 315 -11.79 3.96 3.27
N GLN A 316 -10.53 4.39 3.19
CA GLN A 316 -10.13 5.79 3.35
C GLN A 316 -10.73 6.68 2.25
N GLY A 317 -10.68 6.25 0.99
CA GLY A 317 -11.27 6.98 -0.13
C GLY A 317 -12.79 7.15 0.02
N LEU A 318 -13.49 6.09 0.43
CA LEU A 318 -14.95 6.14 0.69
C LEU A 318 -15.28 7.07 1.85
N ILE A 319 -14.55 7.01 2.96
CA ILE A 319 -14.73 7.92 4.10
C ILE A 319 -14.45 9.37 3.68
N ALA A 320 -13.38 9.63 2.93
CA ALA A 320 -13.08 10.96 2.40
C ALA A 320 -14.23 11.50 1.53
N ALA A 321 -14.82 10.64 0.69
CA ALA A 321 -15.99 10.98 -0.13
C ALA A 321 -17.30 11.13 0.68
N GLY A 322 -17.27 10.95 2.01
CA GLY A 322 -18.45 11.01 2.87
C GLY A 322 -19.37 9.79 2.78
N ARG A 323 -18.83 8.64 2.39
CA ARG A 323 -19.58 7.36 2.30
C ARG A 323 -19.40 6.54 3.55
N GLY A 324 -20.49 6.01 4.10
CA GLY A 324 -20.46 5.08 5.24
C GLY A 324 -19.99 3.70 4.83
N VAL A 325 -18.79 3.32 5.24
CA VAL A 325 -18.15 2.05 4.82
C VAL A 325 -18.79 0.79 5.40
N SER A 326 -19.44 0.88 6.55
CA SER A 326 -20.16 -0.26 7.15
C SER A 326 -21.36 -0.73 6.33
N GLY A 327 -21.95 0.18 5.55
CA GLY A 327 -23.06 -0.11 4.63
C GLY A 327 -22.63 -0.62 3.25
N VAL A 328 -21.33 -0.52 2.91
CA VAL A 328 -20.81 -1.00 1.63
C VAL A 328 -20.67 -2.52 1.71
N ARG A 329 -21.60 -3.24 1.09
CA ARG A 329 -21.64 -4.72 1.10
C ARG A 329 -22.15 -5.24 -0.24
N ARG A 330 -21.56 -6.31 -0.74
CA ARG A 330 -22.21 -7.16 -1.73
C ARG A 330 -23.32 -7.96 -1.06
N ARG A 331 -24.34 -8.34 -1.82
CA ARG A 331 -25.48 -9.10 -1.28
C ARG A 331 -24.98 -10.33 -0.51
N GLY A 332 -25.31 -10.41 0.79
CA GLY A 332 -24.86 -11.50 1.67
C GLY A 332 -23.38 -11.45 2.08
N GLY A 333 -22.61 -10.42 1.63
CA GLY A 333 -21.18 -10.29 1.89
C GLY A 333 -20.85 -9.48 3.14
N ARG A 334 -19.56 -9.40 3.43
CA ARG A 334 -18.98 -8.59 4.52
C ARG A 334 -18.78 -7.16 4.08
N SER A 335 -18.72 -6.22 5.05
CA SER A 335 -18.22 -4.87 4.81
C SER A 335 -16.68 -4.88 4.68
N PRO A 336 -16.09 -3.81 4.12
CA PRO A 336 -14.64 -3.67 4.06
C PRO A 336 -13.97 -3.70 5.43
N LEU A 337 -14.61 -3.10 6.44
CA LEU A 337 -14.10 -3.13 7.82
C LEU A 337 -14.09 -4.55 8.40
N GLU A 338 -15.16 -5.31 8.21
CA GLU A 338 -15.21 -6.71 8.67
C GLU A 338 -14.19 -7.60 7.95
N TYR A 339 -13.93 -7.35 6.66
CA TYR A 339 -12.86 -8.03 5.94
C TYR A 339 -11.50 -7.68 6.54
N LEU A 340 -11.19 -6.39 6.71
CA LEU A 340 -9.91 -5.94 7.24
C LEU A 340 -9.68 -6.46 8.67
N GLN A 341 -10.70 -6.41 9.53
CA GLN A 341 -10.65 -6.97 10.88
C GLN A 341 -10.38 -8.48 10.90
N SER A 342 -10.87 -9.22 9.90
CA SER A 342 -10.62 -10.66 9.79
C SER A 342 -9.17 -11.03 9.45
N LEU A 343 -8.35 -10.04 9.03
CA LEU A 343 -6.93 -10.22 8.72
C LEU A 343 -6.00 -9.89 9.90
N ILE A 344 -6.55 -9.41 11.03
CA ILE A 344 -5.77 -9.09 12.22
C ILE A 344 -5.32 -10.39 12.89
N ALA A 345 -4.01 -10.57 13.01
CA ALA A 345 -3.41 -11.73 13.67
C ALA A 345 -3.41 -11.57 15.21
N PRO A 346 -3.18 -12.64 15.97
CA PRO A 346 -3.17 -12.59 17.44
C PRO A 346 -2.13 -11.62 18.03
N ASP A 347 -1.00 -11.41 17.35
CA ASP A 347 0.06 -10.47 17.74
C ASP A 347 -0.25 -9.01 17.40
N GLY A 348 -1.39 -8.73 16.78
CA GLY A 348 -1.82 -7.40 16.36
C GLY A 348 -1.32 -6.99 14.97
N SER A 349 -0.51 -7.81 14.30
CA SER A 349 -0.17 -7.55 12.89
C SER A 349 -1.38 -7.75 11.99
N VAL A 350 -1.46 -7.00 10.90
CA VAL A 350 -2.45 -7.21 9.85
C VAL A 350 -1.81 -7.99 8.71
N ARG A 351 -2.38 -9.13 8.36
CA ARG A 351 -1.94 -9.93 7.22
C ARG A 351 -2.27 -9.22 5.92
N TYR A 352 -1.40 -9.35 4.93
CA TYR A 352 -1.65 -8.81 3.58
C TYR A 352 -2.92 -9.40 2.96
N SER A 353 -3.08 -10.73 3.07
CA SER A 353 -4.27 -11.46 2.66
C SER A 353 -4.51 -12.66 3.58
N ARG A 354 -5.54 -13.44 3.33
CA ARG A 354 -5.79 -14.68 4.09
C ARG A 354 -4.65 -15.69 4.01
N THR A 355 -3.87 -15.66 2.92
CA THR A 355 -2.78 -16.60 2.63
C THR A 355 -1.38 -15.99 2.70
N SER A 356 -1.27 -14.66 2.91
CA SER A 356 0.02 -13.95 2.92
C SER A 356 0.13 -13.01 4.10
N ALA A 357 1.29 -13.01 4.76
CA ALA A 357 1.67 -12.10 5.85
C ALA A 357 2.91 -11.27 5.48
N GLN A 358 3.11 -10.97 4.20
CA GLN A 358 4.23 -10.16 3.73
C GLN A 358 4.21 -8.75 4.32
N THR A 359 5.38 -8.15 4.49
CA THR A 359 5.58 -6.75 4.94
C THR A 359 4.64 -6.31 6.08
N PRO A 360 4.57 -7.07 7.21
CA PRO A 360 3.54 -6.87 8.21
C PRO A 360 3.55 -5.48 8.84
N VAL A 361 4.69 -4.81 8.94
CA VAL A 361 4.78 -3.43 9.45
C VAL A 361 4.06 -2.46 8.52
N TRP A 362 4.31 -2.53 7.22
CA TRP A 362 3.67 -1.66 6.24
C TRP A 362 2.17 -1.90 6.16
N VAL A 363 1.78 -3.16 6.02
CA VAL A 363 0.37 -3.56 5.93
C VAL A 363 -0.41 -3.12 7.18
N THR A 364 0.16 -3.33 8.38
CA THR A 364 -0.48 -2.91 9.63
C THR A 364 -0.60 -1.39 9.71
N ALA A 365 0.43 -0.64 9.30
CA ALA A 365 0.41 0.82 9.30
C ALA A 365 -0.70 1.38 8.38
N GLN A 366 -0.84 0.85 7.17
CA GLN A 366 -1.92 1.26 6.27
C GLN A 366 -3.30 0.82 6.77
N ALA A 367 -3.41 -0.38 7.36
CA ALA A 367 -4.65 -0.84 7.96
C ALA A 367 -5.09 0.05 9.13
N LEU A 368 -4.18 0.56 9.93
CA LEU A 368 -4.48 1.47 11.03
C LEU A 368 -5.18 2.75 10.58
N THR A 369 -4.77 3.35 9.44
CA THR A 369 -5.43 4.55 8.91
C THR A 369 -6.89 4.29 8.56
N ALA A 370 -7.17 3.13 7.97
CA ALA A 370 -8.52 2.70 7.62
C ALA A 370 -9.37 2.34 8.85
N LEU A 371 -8.82 1.56 9.78
CA LEU A 371 -9.50 1.14 11.02
C LEU A 371 -9.80 2.34 11.93
N ALA A 372 -8.93 3.34 11.95
CA ALA A 372 -9.13 4.61 12.66
C ALA A 372 -10.09 5.56 11.93
N GLY A 373 -10.52 5.26 10.71
CA GLY A 373 -11.39 6.12 9.91
C GLY A 373 -10.76 7.46 9.53
N ARG A 374 -9.45 7.52 9.38
CA ARG A 374 -8.69 8.75 9.12
C ARG A 374 -8.16 8.81 7.69
N PRO A 375 -8.84 9.49 6.77
CA PRO A 375 -8.29 9.77 5.44
C PRO A 375 -7.12 10.77 5.51
N PHE A 376 -6.29 10.78 4.48
CA PHE A 376 -5.15 11.71 4.36
C PHE A 376 -5.58 13.16 4.11
N PRO A 377 -4.72 14.14 4.51
CA PRO A 377 -3.53 13.97 5.32
C PRO A 377 -3.86 13.68 6.79
N VAL A 378 -3.06 12.85 7.44
CA VAL A 378 -3.21 12.47 8.85
C VAL A 378 -2.23 13.26 9.70
N GLY A 379 -2.74 13.96 10.73
CA GLY A 379 -1.94 14.75 11.66
C GLY A 379 -2.76 15.27 12.84
#